data_d31d40739b6b95dd7a7607cab8c26610
#
_entry.id   d31d40739b6b95dd7a7607cab8c26610
#
_cell.length_a   1.000
_cell.length_b   1.000
_cell.length_c   1.000
_cell.angle_alpha   90.00
_cell.angle_beta   90.00
_cell.angle_gamma   90.00
#
_symmetry.space_group_name_H-M   'P 1'
#
loop_
_entity.id
_entity.type
_entity.pdbx_description
1 polymer ?
#
loop_
_entity_poly.entity_id
_entity_poly.type
_entity_poly.pdbx_seq_one_letter_code
_entity_poly.pdbx_strand_id
1 'polypeptide(L)'
;LAQLKAWLLSPADAPEFKKPFLIQLAWSDLLTDQELNELLTKYEHELKVQLLSQEEQNKRSRNFPDRSPRETLIWDMIGQNLLASYETELHWVQTLRKSLCEIKSARSTRT
;
A
#
# COMPACT_ATOMS: atom_id res chain seq x y z
N LEU A 1 4.24 10.89 -31.37
CA LEU A 1 2.86 10.36 -31.29
C LEU A 1 2.77 8.89 -31.66
N ALA A 2 3.43 8.48 -32.77
CA ALA A 2 3.40 7.09 -33.20
C ALA A 2 4.07 6.14 -32.18
N GLN A 3 5.17 6.59 -31.57
CA GLN A 3 5.87 5.82 -30.53
C GLN A 3 5.05 5.68 -29.26
N LEU A 4 4.37 6.74 -28.85
CA LEU A 4 3.49 6.73 -27.68
C LEU A 4 2.32 5.77 -27.90
N LYS A 5 1.69 5.85 -29.05
CA LYS A 5 0.57 4.97 -29.38
C LYS A 5 0.99 3.51 -29.43
N ALA A 6 2.15 3.21 -30.01
CA ALA A 6 2.69 1.86 -30.06
C ALA A 6 2.96 1.32 -28.65
N TRP A 7 3.50 2.14 -27.76
CA TRP A 7 3.73 1.76 -26.37
C TRP A 7 2.40 1.50 -25.66
N LEU A 8 1.38 2.34 -25.86
CA LEU A 8 0.06 2.17 -25.26
C LEU A 8 -0.61 0.87 -25.68
N LEU A 9 -0.35 0.40 -26.90
CA LEU A 9 -0.92 -0.84 -27.43
C LEU A 9 -0.09 -2.06 -27.06
N SER A 10 1.11 -1.89 -26.51
CA SER A 10 1.96 -3.02 -26.11
C SER A 10 1.37 -3.73 -24.88
N PRO A 11 1.63 -5.04 -24.71
CA PRO A 11 1.19 -5.75 -23.51
C PRO A 11 1.79 -5.14 -22.25
N ALA A 12 0.98 -5.00 -21.22
CA ALA A 12 1.45 -4.55 -19.91
C ALA A 12 2.25 -5.65 -19.23
N ASP A 13 3.32 -5.27 -18.53
CA ASP A 13 4.08 -6.20 -17.73
C ASP A 13 3.27 -6.68 -16.53
N ALA A 14 3.52 -7.90 -16.09
CA ALA A 14 2.93 -8.41 -14.87
C ALA A 14 3.35 -7.54 -13.68
N PRO A 15 2.44 -7.30 -12.70
CA PRO A 15 2.82 -6.51 -11.53
C PRO A 15 3.97 -7.16 -10.77
N GLU A 16 5.00 -6.37 -10.48
CA GLU A 16 6.10 -6.81 -9.63
C GLU A 16 5.85 -6.37 -8.20
N PHE A 17 5.94 -7.32 -7.27
CA PHE A 17 5.76 -7.03 -5.85
C PHE A 17 7.12 -6.82 -5.18
N LYS A 18 7.82 -5.75 -5.57
CA LYS A 18 9.07 -5.35 -4.95
C LYS A 18 8.77 -4.37 -3.81
N LYS A 19 8.57 -4.90 -2.63
CA LYS A 19 8.34 -4.08 -1.43
C LYS A 19 9.55 -4.20 -0.51
N PRO A 20 10.39 -3.17 -0.39
CA PRO A 20 11.54 -3.19 0.51
C PRO A 20 11.18 -3.55 1.94
N PHE A 21 10.01 -3.14 2.40
CA PHE A 21 9.52 -3.46 3.73
C PHE A 21 9.41 -4.97 3.97
N LEU A 22 8.97 -5.74 2.98
CA LEU A 22 8.88 -7.20 3.10
C LEU A 22 10.25 -7.84 3.30
N ILE A 23 11.27 -7.29 2.65
CA ILE A 23 12.67 -7.76 2.82
C ILE A 23 13.15 -7.44 4.24
N GLN A 24 12.85 -6.25 4.73
CA GLN A 24 13.17 -5.87 6.11
C GLN A 24 12.50 -6.81 7.12
N LEU A 25 11.23 -7.15 6.89
CA LEU A 25 10.50 -8.10 7.73
C LEU A 25 11.11 -9.50 7.71
N ALA A 26 11.55 -9.96 6.55
CA ALA A 26 12.16 -11.29 6.41
C ALA A 26 13.39 -11.45 7.28
N TRP A 27 14.13 -10.37 7.54
CA TRP A 27 15.31 -10.35 8.37
C TRP A 27 15.08 -9.79 9.77
N SER A 28 13.83 -9.54 10.14
CA SER A 28 13.47 -8.84 11.38
C SER A 28 13.73 -9.67 12.65
N ASP A 29 14.02 -10.95 12.53
CA ASP A 29 14.38 -11.77 13.68
C ASP A 29 15.68 -11.31 14.34
N LEU A 30 16.48 -10.51 13.63
CA LEU A 30 17.68 -9.87 14.17
C LEU A 30 17.37 -8.68 15.08
N LEU A 31 16.11 -8.21 15.07
CA LEU A 31 15.67 -7.04 15.83
C LEU A 31 15.11 -7.44 17.19
N THR A 32 15.23 -6.55 18.16
CA THR A 32 14.50 -6.71 19.42
C THR A 32 13.01 -6.46 19.18
N ASP A 33 12.17 -6.87 20.13
CA ASP A 33 10.73 -6.63 20.06
C ASP A 33 10.41 -5.15 19.91
N GLN A 34 11.15 -4.30 20.63
CA GLN A 34 10.96 -2.85 20.56
C GLN A 34 11.34 -2.29 19.19
N GLU A 35 12.47 -2.73 18.65
CA GLU A 35 12.92 -2.29 17.31
C GLU A 35 11.95 -2.72 16.23
N LEU A 36 11.42 -3.94 16.31
CA LEU A 36 10.42 -4.43 15.37
C LEU A 36 9.15 -3.60 15.48
N ASN A 37 8.70 -3.32 16.70
CA ASN A 37 7.51 -2.48 16.91
C ASN A 37 7.68 -1.08 16.32
N GLU A 38 8.86 -0.48 16.46
CA GLU A 38 9.16 0.81 15.85
C GLU A 38 9.12 0.76 14.33
N LEU A 39 9.68 -0.29 13.73
CA LEU A 39 9.64 -0.50 12.28
C LEU A 39 8.20 -0.58 11.78
N LEU A 40 7.37 -1.38 12.45
CA LEU A 40 5.96 -1.56 12.07
C LEU A 40 5.15 -0.27 12.28
N THR A 41 5.41 0.46 13.35
CA THR A 41 4.73 1.73 13.64
C THR A 41 5.03 2.76 12.56
N LYS A 42 6.28 2.87 12.13
CA LYS A 42 6.69 3.79 11.07
C LYS A 42 6.03 3.43 9.74
N TYR A 43 6.02 2.16 9.40
CA TYR A 43 5.41 1.69 8.15
C TYR A 43 3.91 1.94 8.14
N GLU A 44 3.22 1.61 9.23
CA GLU A 44 1.79 1.85 9.36
C GLU A 44 1.47 3.35 9.25
N HIS A 45 2.27 4.20 9.88
CA HIS A 45 2.10 5.65 9.78
C HIS A 45 2.26 6.12 8.34
N GLU A 46 3.27 5.65 7.63
CA GLU A 46 3.51 6.00 6.23
C GLU A 46 2.32 5.58 5.35
N LEU A 47 1.77 4.40 5.58
CA LEU A 47 0.59 3.93 4.85
C LEU A 47 -0.62 4.83 5.09
N LYS A 48 -0.83 5.28 6.33
CA LYS A 48 -1.93 6.19 6.67
C LYS A 48 -1.76 7.55 5.98
N VAL A 49 -0.53 8.06 5.90
CA VAL A 49 -0.23 9.31 5.21
C VAL A 49 -0.52 9.16 3.71
N GLN A 50 -0.08 8.06 3.10
CA GLN A 50 -0.34 7.81 1.68
C GLN A 50 -1.82 7.64 1.39
N LEU A 51 -2.56 6.98 2.29
CA LEU A 51 -4.00 6.79 2.16
C LEU A 51 -4.72 8.13 2.13
N LEU A 52 -4.42 9.02 3.08
CA LEU A 52 -5.02 10.36 3.14
C LEU A 52 -4.65 11.19 1.92
N SER A 53 -3.42 11.12 1.47
CA SER A 53 -2.96 11.81 0.27
C SER A 53 -3.72 11.34 -0.97
N GLN A 54 -3.93 10.04 -1.10
CA GLN A 54 -4.66 9.46 -2.24
C GLN A 54 -6.15 9.86 -2.21
N GLU A 55 -6.77 9.87 -1.04
CA GLU A 55 -8.16 10.34 -0.88
C GLU A 55 -8.30 11.78 -1.36
N GLU A 56 -7.36 12.65 -0.98
CA GLU A 56 -7.36 14.05 -1.39
C GLU A 56 -7.16 14.19 -2.90
N GLN A 57 -6.24 13.44 -3.48
CA GLN A 57 -6.02 13.44 -4.93
C GLN A 57 -7.26 12.97 -5.68
N ASN A 58 -7.96 11.96 -5.18
CA ASN A 58 -9.18 11.45 -5.79
C ASN A 58 -10.28 12.53 -5.80
N LYS A 59 -10.42 13.28 -4.71
CA LYS A 59 -11.39 14.40 -4.64
C LYS A 59 -11.07 15.48 -5.64
N ARG A 60 -9.80 15.85 -5.77
CA ARG A 60 -9.36 16.88 -6.75
C ARG A 60 -9.61 16.43 -8.18
N SER A 61 -9.34 15.16 -8.47
CA SER A 61 -9.51 14.60 -9.80
C SER A 61 -10.94 14.68 -10.31
N ARG A 62 -11.94 14.64 -9.43
CA ARG A 62 -13.35 14.72 -9.80
C ARG A 62 -13.78 16.08 -10.31
N ASN A 63 -12.98 17.13 -10.06
CA ASN A 63 -13.34 18.50 -10.37
C ASN A 63 -12.76 19.02 -11.67
N PHE A 64 -12.29 18.14 -12.57
CA PHE A 64 -11.80 18.55 -13.89
C PHE A 64 -12.94 18.52 -14.91
N PRO A 65 -13.46 19.71 -15.33
CA PRO A 65 -14.66 19.76 -16.18
C PRO A 65 -14.43 19.40 -17.64
N ASP A 66 -13.17 19.41 -18.11
CA ASP A 66 -12.83 19.24 -19.53
C ASP A 66 -12.56 17.79 -19.94
N ARG A 67 -12.81 16.83 -19.06
CA ARG A 67 -12.60 15.41 -19.34
C ARG A 67 -13.83 14.80 -20.00
N SER A 68 -13.59 13.92 -20.98
CA SER A 68 -14.66 13.09 -21.53
C SER A 68 -15.21 12.13 -20.46
N PRO A 69 -16.45 11.63 -20.64
CA PRO A 69 -16.98 10.60 -19.71
C PRO A 69 -16.09 9.37 -19.57
N ARG A 70 -15.49 8.94 -20.67
CA ARG A 70 -14.55 7.80 -20.67
C ARG A 70 -13.30 8.11 -19.84
N GLU A 71 -12.73 9.28 -20.03
CA GLU A 71 -11.53 9.71 -19.29
C GLU A 71 -11.82 9.84 -17.79
N THR A 72 -12.95 10.42 -17.44
CA THR A 72 -13.38 10.55 -16.04
C THR A 72 -13.53 9.20 -15.38
N LEU A 73 -14.17 8.24 -16.05
CA LEU A 73 -14.31 6.88 -15.52
C LEU A 73 -12.96 6.22 -15.28
N ILE A 74 -12.05 6.33 -16.25
CA ILE A 74 -10.72 5.71 -16.15
C ILE A 74 -9.94 6.29 -14.96
N TRP A 75 -9.94 7.61 -14.81
CA TRP A 75 -9.23 8.24 -13.67
C TRP A 75 -9.85 7.88 -12.32
N ASP A 76 -11.19 7.80 -12.25
CA ASP A 76 -11.86 7.32 -11.03
C ASP A 76 -11.44 5.89 -10.67
N MET A 77 -11.39 5.01 -11.65
CA MET A 77 -11.00 3.62 -11.42
C MET A 77 -9.53 3.48 -11.03
N ILE A 78 -8.65 4.28 -11.62
CA ILE A 78 -7.23 4.32 -11.22
C ILE A 78 -7.12 4.78 -9.75
N GLY A 79 -7.82 5.84 -9.39
CA GLY A 79 -7.83 6.36 -8.02
C GLY A 79 -8.34 5.34 -7.01
N GLN A 80 -9.39 4.62 -7.35
CA GLN A 80 -9.93 3.54 -6.51
C GLN A 80 -8.95 2.39 -6.34
N ASN A 81 -8.25 2.02 -7.41
CA ASN A 81 -7.23 0.95 -7.36
C ASN A 81 -6.10 1.32 -6.40
N LEU A 82 -5.58 2.54 -6.50
CA LEU A 82 -4.51 3.02 -5.64
C LEU A 82 -4.95 3.06 -4.18
N LEU A 83 -6.16 3.58 -3.92
CA LEU A 83 -6.72 3.67 -2.58
C LEU A 83 -6.88 2.28 -1.96
N ALA A 84 -7.46 1.34 -2.71
CA ALA A 84 -7.65 -0.03 -2.27
C ALA A 84 -6.32 -0.73 -1.94
N SER A 85 -5.27 -0.44 -2.71
CA SER A 85 -3.93 -0.98 -2.46
C SER A 85 -3.38 -0.54 -1.11
N TYR A 86 -3.51 0.75 -0.78
CA TYR A 86 -3.07 1.27 0.52
C TYR A 86 -3.91 0.72 1.67
N GLU A 87 -5.22 0.62 1.49
CA GLU A 87 -6.14 0.07 2.51
C GLU A 87 -5.83 -1.40 2.80
N THR A 88 -5.59 -2.18 1.76
CA THR A 88 -5.25 -3.59 1.89
C THR A 88 -3.93 -3.77 2.63
N GLU A 89 -2.91 -2.99 2.29
CA GLU A 89 -1.61 -3.06 2.94
C GLU A 89 -1.70 -2.62 4.41
N LEU A 90 -2.47 -1.58 4.71
CA LEU A 90 -2.69 -1.12 6.07
C LEU A 90 -3.36 -2.20 6.92
N HIS A 91 -4.40 -2.82 6.38
CA HIS A 91 -5.09 -3.92 7.05
C HIS A 91 -4.14 -5.10 7.30
N TRP A 92 -3.30 -5.42 6.33
CA TRP A 92 -2.33 -6.51 6.44
C TRP A 92 -1.31 -6.25 7.55
N VAL A 93 -0.75 -5.04 7.62
CA VAL A 93 0.24 -4.73 8.67
C VAL A 93 -0.39 -4.72 10.05
N GLN A 94 -1.66 -4.30 10.18
CA GLN A 94 -2.40 -4.36 11.43
C GLN A 94 -2.64 -5.81 11.86
N THR A 95 -2.97 -6.67 10.91
CA THR A 95 -3.12 -8.12 11.15
C THR A 95 -1.81 -8.75 11.60
N LEU A 96 -0.71 -8.38 10.96
CA LEU A 96 0.63 -8.84 11.33
C LEU A 96 0.96 -8.44 12.77
N ARG A 97 0.72 -7.19 13.15
CA ARG A 97 0.98 -6.69 14.51
C ARG A 97 0.16 -7.44 15.54
N LYS A 98 -1.10 -7.72 15.24
CA LYS A 98 -1.97 -8.50 16.11
C LYS A 98 -1.43 -9.92 16.30
N SER A 99 -1.02 -10.57 15.23
CA SER A 99 -0.45 -11.91 15.26
C SER A 99 0.84 -11.97 16.08
N LEU A 100 1.69 -10.95 15.95
CA LEU A 100 2.92 -10.84 16.74
C LEU A 100 2.63 -10.68 18.24
N CYS A 101 1.60 -9.91 18.59
CA CYS A 101 1.16 -9.77 19.98
C CYS A 101 0.66 -11.10 20.54
N GLU A 102 -0.04 -11.89 19.76
CA GLU A 102 -0.54 -13.20 20.16
C GLU A 102 0.63 -14.17 20.45
N ILE A 103 1.67 -14.17 19.61
CA ILE A 103 2.87 -14.98 19.82
C ILE A 103 3.57 -14.58 21.11
N LYS A 104 3.74 -13.29 21.35
CA LYS A 104 4.36 -12.75 22.57
C LYS A 104 3.57 -13.17 23.82
N SER A 105 2.25 -13.07 23.75
CA SER A 105 1.36 -13.48 24.83
C SER A 105 1.46 -14.99 25.10
N ALA A 106 1.52 -15.81 24.05
CA ALA A 106 1.68 -17.26 24.17
C ALA A 106 3.02 -17.64 24.82
N ARG A 107 4.11 -16.93 24.48
CA ARG A 107 5.42 -17.12 25.13
C ARG A 107 5.39 -16.77 26.62
N SER A 108 4.66 -15.71 26.96
CA SER A 108 4.52 -15.24 28.33
C SER A 108 3.74 -16.26 29.20
N THR A 109 2.77 -16.97 28.63
CA THR A 109 2.00 -18.00 29.34
C THR A 109 2.72 -19.33 29.51
N ARG A 110 3.80 -19.58 28.76
CA ARG A 110 4.58 -20.83 28.88
C ARG A 110 5.67 -20.78 29.96
N THR A 111 5.91 -19.63 30.50
CA THR A 111 6.85 -19.47 31.61
C THR A 111 6.14 -19.42 32.96
#